data_a31acc2bc74802bbfe42c03d247df485
#
_entry.id   a31acc2bc74802bbfe42c03d247df485
#
_cell.length_a   1.000
_cell.length_b   1.000
_cell.length_c   1.000
_cell.angle_alpha   90.00
_cell.angle_beta   90.00
_cell.angle_gamma   90.00
#
_symmetry.space_group_name_H-M   'P 1'
#
loop_
_entity.id
_entity.type
_entity.pdbx_description
1 polymer ?
#
loop_
_entity_poly.entity_id
_entity_poly.type
_entity_poly.pdbx_seq_one_letter_code
_entity_poly.pdbx_strand_id
1 'polypeptide(L)'
;MTPDRAELFERVLRLELGRTALLVVDMQRGFVEPGHALEVPAARDIVPAIRSLLATFRDRRLPVVFSEFVYSPSIPLLVGELHPEHRPARLGDAMGFGRPSSSCLDGDASAETVPALAPEAGEVVVRKRWYDAFAGTPLDGALRARGVTSLVVTGTMTDICVLATVVGAFNREYRITVVEDATATLSPEIQRATLDIVRRAYGRVVSSKEIVDTVGQWRTP
;
A
#
# COMPACT_ATOMS: atom_id res chain seq x y z
N MET A 1 33.97 -16.96 5.58
CA MET A 1 32.77 -16.92 6.41
C MET A 1 31.61 -16.50 5.52
N THR A 2 30.64 -17.33 5.33
CA THR A 2 29.37 -16.94 4.68
C THR A 2 28.66 -15.96 5.59
N PRO A 3 28.25 -14.78 5.12
CA PRO A 3 27.49 -13.84 5.93
C PRO A 3 26.23 -14.51 6.45
N ASP A 4 25.82 -14.19 7.68
CA ASP A 4 24.54 -14.60 8.21
C ASP A 4 23.43 -14.13 7.27
N ARG A 5 22.39 -14.97 7.12
CA ARG A 5 21.26 -14.68 6.23
C ARG A 5 20.61 -13.33 6.57
N ALA A 6 20.53 -12.98 7.87
CA ALA A 6 19.97 -11.71 8.30
C ALA A 6 20.83 -10.52 7.84
N GLU A 7 22.15 -10.60 7.98
CA GLU A 7 23.08 -9.57 7.49
C GLU A 7 23.02 -9.41 5.97
N LEU A 8 22.89 -10.54 5.25
CA LEU A 8 22.75 -10.53 3.80
C LEU A 8 21.48 -9.81 3.39
N PHE A 9 20.34 -10.12 4.05
CA PHE A 9 19.04 -9.51 3.78
C PHE A 9 19.08 -8.00 4.05
N GLU A 10 19.59 -7.59 5.19
CA GLU A 10 19.74 -6.17 5.54
C GLU A 10 20.59 -5.40 4.52
N ARG A 11 21.69 -5.98 4.06
CA ARG A 11 22.56 -5.36 3.07
C ARG A 11 21.93 -5.26 1.69
N VAL A 12 21.31 -6.35 1.21
CA VAL A 12 20.73 -6.43 -0.14
C VAL A 12 19.47 -5.59 -0.26
N LEU A 13 18.64 -5.55 0.80
CA LEU A 13 17.37 -4.85 0.82
C LEU A 13 17.45 -3.41 1.38
N ARG A 14 18.68 -2.91 1.65
CA ARG A 14 18.87 -1.52 2.07
C ARG A 14 18.30 -0.57 1.03
N LEU A 15 17.60 0.46 1.49
CA LEU A 15 17.05 1.50 0.62
C LEU A 15 18.16 2.26 -0.11
N GLU A 16 18.02 2.41 -1.41
CA GLU A 16 18.79 3.35 -2.22
C GLU A 16 18.06 4.70 -2.21
N LEU A 17 18.38 5.56 -1.23
CA LEU A 17 17.55 6.72 -0.88
C LEU A 17 17.20 7.61 -2.08
N GLY A 18 18.17 7.95 -2.96
CA GLY A 18 17.89 8.73 -4.18
C GLY A 18 17.07 7.99 -5.25
N ARG A 19 16.76 6.70 -5.04
CA ARG A 19 16.01 5.83 -5.95
C ARG A 19 14.87 5.11 -5.23
N THR A 20 14.38 5.70 -4.15
CA THR A 20 13.33 5.15 -3.30
C THR A 20 12.03 5.94 -3.50
N ALA A 21 10.92 5.24 -3.68
CA ALA A 21 9.58 5.81 -3.67
C ALA A 21 8.77 5.37 -2.45
N LEU A 22 7.90 6.24 -1.95
CA LEU A 22 6.83 5.89 -1.03
C LEU A 22 5.62 5.44 -1.83
N LEU A 23 5.12 4.24 -1.56
CA LEU A 23 3.88 3.71 -2.13
C LEU A 23 2.81 3.62 -1.05
N VAL A 24 1.75 4.40 -1.22
CA VAL A 24 0.57 4.42 -0.36
C VAL A 24 -0.53 3.59 -1.03
N VAL A 25 -0.82 2.42 -0.43
CA VAL A 25 -1.75 1.45 -1.00
C VAL A 25 -3.14 1.67 -0.42
N ASP A 26 -4.09 2.00 -1.28
CA ASP A 26 -5.54 1.96 -1.06
C ASP A 26 -6.04 2.67 0.22
N MET A 27 -5.43 3.78 0.60
CA MET A 27 -5.88 4.60 1.72
C MET A 27 -7.08 5.48 1.32
N GLN A 28 -8.09 4.82 0.77
CA GLN A 28 -9.32 5.41 0.22
C GLN A 28 -10.39 5.58 1.29
N ARG A 29 -11.33 6.49 1.05
CA ARG A 29 -12.46 6.74 1.96
C ARG A 29 -13.25 5.47 2.22
N GLY A 30 -13.45 4.62 1.20
CA GLY A 30 -14.16 3.35 1.31
C GLY A 30 -13.51 2.32 2.24
N PHE A 31 -12.20 2.42 2.51
CA PHE A 31 -11.49 1.57 3.47
C PHE A 31 -11.29 2.25 4.82
N VAL A 32 -11.12 3.57 4.86
CA VAL A 32 -10.70 4.32 6.06
C VAL A 32 -11.88 4.91 6.81
N GLU A 33 -12.85 5.50 6.11
CA GLU A 33 -13.97 6.19 6.74
C GLU A 33 -15.01 5.19 7.29
N PRO A 34 -15.64 5.49 8.42
CA PRO A 34 -16.63 4.59 9.00
C PRO A 34 -17.90 4.52 8.16
N GLY A 35 -18.53 3.34 8.13
CA GLY A 35 -19.81 3.15 7.48
C GLY A 35 -19.75 2.57 6.08
N HIS A 36 -18.58 2.41 5.52
CA HIS A 36 -18.39 1.77 4.21
C HIS A 36 -18.36 0.23 4.30
N ALA A 37 -18.75 -0.44 3.21
CA ALA A 37 -18.76 -1.90 3.14
C ALA A 37 -17.37 -2.53 3.30
N LEU A 38 -16.35 -1.81 2.86
CA LEU A 38 -14.95 -2.26 2.91
C LEU A 38 -14.16 -1.62 4.08
N GLU A 39 -14.85 -1.10 5.09
CA GLU A 39 -14.21 -0.43 6.21
C GLU A 39 -13.20 -1.32 6.93
N VAL A 40 -11.99 -0.81 7.07
CA VAL A 40 -10.90 -1.37 7.89
C VAL A 40 -10.69 -0.44 9.07
N PRO A 41 -11.28 -0.70 10.24
CA PRO A 41 -11.22 0.22 11.39
C PRO A 41 -9.80 0.65 11.77
N ALA A 42 -8.85 -0.28 11.77
CA ALA A 42 -7.44 -0.01 12.08
C ALA A 42 -6.75 0.88 11.03
N ALA A 43 -7.33 1.08 9.84
CA ALA A 43 -6.75 1.97 8.84
C ALA A 43 -6.74 3.45 9.27
N ARG A 44 -7.61 3.84 10.19
CA ARG A 44 -7.61 5.18 10.79
C ARG A 44 -6.38 5.43 11.65
N ASP A 45 -5.93 4.42 12.36
CA ASP A 45 -4.84 4.52 13.32
C ASP A 45 -3.49 4.71 12.62
N ILE A 46 -3.37 4.26 11.36
CA ILE A 46 -2.12 4.41 10.57
C ILE A 46 -2.02 5.73 9.81
N VAL A 47 -3.09 6.51 9.70
CA VAL A 47 -3.09 7.80 8.99
C VAL A 47 -2.00 8.77 9.49
N PRO A 48 -1.77 8.94 10.80
CA PRO A 48 -0.71 9.84 11.29
C PRO A 48 0.70 9.41 10.85
N ALA A 49 0.99 8.10 10.87
CA ALA A 49 2.29 7.56 10.43
C ALA A 49 2.51 7.78 8.93
N ILE A 50 1.49 7.47 8.09
CA ILE A 50 1.56 7.72 6.64
C ILE A 50 1.74 9.20 6.35
N ARG A 51 1.04 10.09 7.05
CA ARG A 51 1.19 11.54 6.88
C ARG A 51 2.60 12.02 7.19
N SER A 52 3.24 11.49 8.24
CA SER A 52 4.64 11.80 8.57
C SER A 52 5.61 11.34 7.47
N LEU A 53 5.38 10.13 6.93
CA LEU A 53 6.16 9.61 5.80
C LEU A 53 5.97 10.46 4.54
N LEU A 54 4.74 10.83 4.20
CA LEU A 54 4.42 11.72 3.07
C LEU A 54 5.18 13.05 3.18
N ALA A 55 5.09 13.71 4.35
CA ALA A 55 5.82 14.96 4.58
C ALA A 55 7.33 14.77 4.38
N THR A 56 7.91 13.69 4.93
CA THR A 56 9.34 13.41 4.82
C THR A 56 9.79 13.18 3.38
N PHE A 57 9.02 12.39 2.59
CA PHE A 57 9.35 12.13 1.19
C PHE A 57 9.19 13.37 0.31
N ARG A 58 8.13 14.16 0.53
CA ARG A 58 7.87 15.44 -0.17
C ARG A 58 8.97 16.46 0.11
N ASP A 59 9.36 16.65 1.37
CA ASP A 59 10.47 17.54 1.78
C ASP A 59 11.80 17.16 1.10
N ARG A 60 12.02 15.88 0.85
CA ARG A 60 13.21 15.37 0.16
C ARG A 60 13.03 15.25 -1.35
N ARG A 61 11.88 15.64 -1.88
CA ARG A 61 11.54 15.52 -3.31
C ARG A 61 11.68 14.10 -3.85
N LEU A 62 11.45 13.12 -2.99
CA LEU A 62 11.41 11.71 -3.37
C LEU A 62 10.05 11.37 -3.95
N PRO A 63 10.00 10.43 -4.91
CA PRO A 63 8.73 10.02 -5.52
C PRO A 63 7.72 9.50 -4.51
N VAL A 64 6.48 9.98 -4.62
CA VAL A 64 5.32 9.45 -3.91
C VAL A 64 4.34 8.92 -4.94
N VAL A 65 3.79 7.74 -4.66
CA VAL A 65 2.84 7.04 -5.51
C VAL A 65 1.69 6.53 -4.67
N PHE A 66 0.48 6.66 -5.20
CA PHE A 66 -0.74 6.13 -4.60
C PHE A 66 -1.33 5.03 -5.49
N SER A 67 -1.89 4.00 -4.89
CA SER A 67 -2.83 3.13 -5.57
C SER A 67 -4.24 3.33 -5.03
N GLU A 68 -5.22 3.25 -5.93
CA GLU A 68 -6.64 3.29 -5.60
C GLU A 68 -7.30 2.05 -6.23
N PHE A 69 -7.86 1.20 -5.37
CA PHE A 69 -8.68 0.08 -5.81
C PHE A 69 -10.02 0.61 -6.31
N VAL A 70 -10.38 0.26 -7.53
CA VAL A 70 -11.61 0.74 -8.15
C VAL A 70 -12.42 -0.44 -8.68
N TYR A 71 -13.63 -0.57 -8.18
CA TYR A 71 -14.62 -1.51 -8.66
C TYR A 71 -15.54 -0.87 -9.71
N SER A 72 -15.81 -1.59 -10.78
CA SER A 72 -16.81 -1.18 -11.77
C SER A 72 -17.79 -2.32 -12.02
N PRO A 73 -19.10 -2.11 -11.78
CA PRO A 73 -20.11 -3.14 -12.00
C PRO A 73 -20.28 -3.51 -13.47
N SER A 74 -19.79 -2.66 -14.39
CA SER A 74 -19.83 -2.94 -15.83
C SER A 74 -18.68 -3.85 -16.31
N ILE A 75 -17.70 -4.14 -15.46
CA ILE A 75 -16.57 -5.02 -15.77
C ILE A 75 -16.67 -6.25 -14.88
N PRO A 76 -17.07 -7.40 -15.42
CA PRO A 76 -17.17 -8.63 -14.64
C PRO A 76 -15.75 -9.13 -14.31
N LEU A 77 -15.33 -8.96 -13.07
CA LEU A 77 -14.10 -9.48 -12.54
C LEU A 77 -14.40 -10.54 -11.49
N LEU A 78 -13.57 -11.56 -11.40
CA LEU A 78 -13.67 -12.61 -10.38
C LEU A 78 -13.71 -12.01 -8.98
N VAL A 79 -12.92 -10.96 -8.71
CA VAL A 79 -12.93 -10.26 -7.43
C VAL A 79 -14.31 -9.68 -7.08
N GLY A 80 -15.05 -9.19 -8.07
CA GLY A 80 -16.41 -8.70 -7.85
C GLY A 80 -17.46 -9.79 -7.63
N GLU A 81 -17.15 -11.04 -7.99
CA GLU A 81 -17.98 -12.21 -7.67
C GLU A 81 -17.68 -12.76 -6.29
N LEU A 82 -16.40 -12.76 -5.91
CA LEU A 82 -15.94 -13.19 -4.59
C LEU A 82 -16.32 -12.21 -3.48
N HIS A 83 -16.50 -10.94 -3.82
CA HIS A 83 -16.79 -9.85 -2.90
C HIS A 83 -18.11 -9.15 -3.28
N PRO A 84 -19.27 -9.79 -3.06
CA PRO A 84 -20.57 -9.22 -3.39
C PRO A 84 -20.88 -7.93 -2.62
N GLU A 85 -20.20 -7.66 -1.52
CA GLU A 85 -20.25 -6.41 -0.74
C GLU A 85 -19.84 -5.17 -1.54
N HIS A 86 -19.12 -5.32 -2.63
CA HIS A 86 -18.85 -4.23 -3.58
C HIS A 86 -20.09 -3.81 -4.37
N ARG A 87 -21.12 -4.66 -4.41
CA ARG A 87 -22.34 -4.41 -5.20
C ARG A 87 -23.43 -3.82 -4.34
N PRO A 88 -24.13 -2.77 -4.83
CA PRO A 88 -25.31 -2.27 -4.14
C PRO A 88 -26.29 -3.40 -3.84
N ALA A 89 -26.89 -3.38 -2.65
CA ALA A 89 -27.99 -4.27 -2.25
C ALA A 89 -27.67 -5.78 -2.14
N ARG A 90 -26.41 -6.21 -2.04
CA ARG A 90 -26.10 -7.58 -1.63
C ARG A 90 -25.51 -7.61 -0.24
N LEU A 91 -26.08 -8.46 0.59
CA LEU A 91 -25.54 -8.86 1.87
C LEU A 91 -24.41 -9.86 1.62
N GLY A 92 -23.20 -9.55 2.03
CA GLY A 92 -22.10 -10.46 1.97
C GLY A 92 -21.03 -10.05 2.95
N ASP A 93 -20.62 -10.99 3.77
CA ASP A 93 -19.47 -10.88 4.67
C ASP A 93 -18.41 -11.89 4.23
N ALA A 94 -18.00 -11.81 2.99
CA ALA A 94 -17.06 -12.76 2.43
C ALA A 94 -15.63 -12.61 3.01
N MET A 95 -15.29 -11.43 3.57
CA MET A 95 -13.97 -11.14 4.13
C MET A 95 -14.01 -10.54 5.54
N GLY A 96 -15.11 -10.63 6.26
CA GLY A 96 -15.28 -10.03 7.58
C GLY A 96 -15.75 -8.57 7.54
N PHE A 97 -16.18 -8.07 6.38
CA PHE A 97 -16.79 -6.74 6.26
C PHE A 97 -18.27 -6.79 6.65
N GLY A 98 -18.63 -6.08 7.70
CA GLY A 98 -19.95 -6.19 8.34
C GLY A 98 -21.05 -5.29 7.76
N ARG A 99 -20.90 -4.67 6.58
CA ARG A 99 -21.89 -3.69 6.10
C ARG A 99 -22.23 -3.85 4.61
N PRO A 100 -23.54 -3.92 4.28
CA PRO A 100 -24.01 -4.02 2.90
C PRO A 100 -24.12 -2.63 2.28
N SER A 101 -23.05 -2.07 1.76
CA SER A 101 -23.07 -0.87 0.92
C SER A 101 -21.97 -0.93 -0.13
N SER A 102 -22.17 -0.26 -1.26
CA SER A 102 -21.12 -0.15 -2.27
C SER A 102 -19.96 0.68 -1.74
N SER A 103 -18.74 0.27 -2.01
CA SER A 103 -17.53 1.03 -1.71
C SER A 103 -16.54 0.94 -2.84
N CYS A 104 -15.72 1.97 -3.01
CA CYS A 104 -14.68 2.06 -4.04
C CYS A 104 -15.21 1.88 -5.46
N LEU A 105 -16.44 2.33 -5.74
CA LEU A 105 -17.00 2.33 -7.09
C LEU A 105 -16.32 3.40 -7.94
N ASP A 106 -16.13 3.08 -9.22
CA ASP A 106 -15.60 4.03 -10.20
C ASP A 106 -16.52 5.26 -10.31
N GLY A 107 -15.96 6.45 -10.11
CA GLY A 107 -16.68 7.71 -10.08
C GLY A 107 -17.36 8.06 -8.75
N ASP A 108 -17.27 7.20 -7.73
CA ASP A 108 -17.77 7.49 -6.39
C ASP A 108 -16.66 8.03 -5.48
N ALA A 109 -17.03 8.94 -4.56
CA ALA A 109 -16.08 9.54 -3.63
C ALA A 109 -15.40 8.52 -2.69
N SER A 110 -16.04 7.38 -2.44
CA SER A 110 -15.43 6.29 -1.66
C SER A 110 -14.17 5.69 -2.30
N ALA A 111 -14.02 5.85 -3.64
CA ALA A 111 -12.85 5.41 -4.37
C ALA A 111 -11.65 6.37 -4.27
N GLU A 112 -11.84 7.57 -3.73
CA GLU A 112 -10.78 8.57 -3.59
C GLU A 112 -9.96 8.34 -2.32
N THR A 113 -8.66 8.66 -2.38
CA THR A 113 -7.79 8.71 -1.20
C THR A 113 -8.36 9.68 -0.15
N VAL A 114 -8.29 9.32 1.14
CA VAL A 114 -8.80 10.18 2.21
C VAL A 114 -8.14 11.56 2.20
N PRO A 115 -8.90 12.66 2.49
CA PRO A 115 -8.38 14.03 2.40
C PRO A 115 -7.11 14.28 3.23
N ALA A 116 -6.97 13.58 4.36
CA ALA A 116 -5.80 13.70 5.24
C ALA A 116 -4.48 13.22 4.60
N LEU A 117 -4.56 12.43 3.52
CA LEU A 117 -3.44 11.86 2.78
C LEU A 117 -3.49 12.23 1.29
N ALA A 118 -4.29 13.21 0.90
CA ALA A 118 -4.53 13.54 -0.51
C ALA A 118 -3.24 13.64 -1.33
N PRO A 119 -3.21 13.07 -2.54
CA PRO A 119 -2.11 13.24 -3.46
C PRO A 119 -1.89 14.71 -3.82
N GLU A 120 -0.64 15.12 -3.96
CA GLU A 120 -0.26 16.45 -4.44
C GLU A 120 -0.04 16.47 -5.96
N ALA A 121 -0.06 17.66 -6.54
CA ALA A 121 0.15 17.86 -7.96
C ALA A 121 1.50 17.26 -8.42
N GLY A 122 1.48 16.39 -9.42
CA GLY A 122 2.66 15.70 -9.95
C GLY A 122 2.96 14.35 -9.31
N GLU A 123 2.28 13.99 -8.22
CA GLU A 123 2.35 12.64 -7.67
C GLU A 123 1.55 11.65 -8.54
N VAL A 124 1.99 10.40 -8.55
CA VAL A 124 1.38 9.37 -9.38
C VAL A 124 0.24 8.72 -8.62
N VAL A 125 -0.94 8.69 -9.21
CA VAL A 125 -2.07 7.91 -8.72
C VAL A 125 -2.39 6.83 -9.76
N VAL A 126 -2.31 5.56 -9.38
CA VAL A 126 -2.70 4.44 -10.23
C VAL A 126 -4.02 3.85 -9.76
N ARG A 127 -4.98 3.75 -10.65
CA ARG A 127 -6.24 3.04 -10.39
C ARG A 127 -6.11 1.60 -10.80
N LYS A 128 -6.40 0.70 -9.88
CA LYS A 128 -6.27 -0.75 -10.06
C LYS A 128 -7.60 -1.46 -9.83
N ARG A 129 -7.76 -2.60 -10.50
CA ARG A 129 -8.94 -3.48 -10.38
C ARG A 129 -8.61 -4.80 -9.70
N TRP A 130 -7.35 -5.07 -9.44
CA TRP A 130 -6.85 -6.25 -8.75
C TRP A 130 -6.10 -5.84 -7.48
N TYR A 131 -5.76 -6.81 -6.65
CA TYR A 131 -5.06 -6.53 -5.39
C TYR A 131 -3.64 -6.01 -5.63
N ASP A 132 -2.91 -6.61 -6.57
CA ASP A 132 -1.57 -6.15 -6.97
C ASP A 132 -1.66 -4.82 -7.73
N ALA A 133 -0.99 -3.78 -7.21
CA ALA A 133 -0.95 -2.47 -7.84
C ALA A 133 -0.17 -2.44 -9.17
N PHE A 134 0.61 -3.45 -9.47
CA PHE A 134 1.31 -3.59 -10.76
C PHE A 134 0.46 -4.26 -11.83
N ALA A 135 -0.54 -5.06 -11.44
CA ALA A 135 -1.34 -5.84 -12.38
C ALA A 135 -2.24 -4.93 -13.21
N GLY A 136 -1.99 -4.88 -14.53
CA GLY A 136 -2.79 -4.11 -15.48
C GLY A 136 -2.77 -2.59 -15.28
N THR A 137 -1.74 -2.06 -14.61
CA THR A 137 -1.56 -0.62 -14.36
C THR A 137 -0.24 -0.11 -14.94
N PRO A 138 -0.07 1.21 -15.11
CA PRO A 138 1.19 1.80 -15.55
C PRO A 138 2.25 1.93 -14.43
N LEU A 139 2.04 1.36 -13.24
CA LEU A 139 2.87 1.57 -12.05
C LEU A 139 4.35 1.29 -12.30
N ASP A 140 4.69 0.13 -12.88
CA ASP A 140 6.09 -0.24 -13.13
C ASP A 140 6.78 0.78 -14.06
N GLY A 141 6.13 1.13 -15.16
CA GLY A 141 6.64 2.16 -16.09
C GLY A 141 6.84 3.51 -15.42
N ALA A 142 5.89 3.94 -14.59
CA ALA A 142 5.97 5.21 -13.86
C ALA A 142 7.11 5.25 -12.83
N LEU A 143 7.37 4.14 -12.14
CA LEU A 143 8.49 3.99 -11.21
C LEU A 143 9.84 3.94 -11.94
N ARG A 144 9.95 3.11 -13.00
CA ARG A 144 11.17 2.99 -13.81
C ARG A 144 11.57 4.32 -14.47
N ALA A 145 10.59 5.07 -15.00
CA ALA A 145 10.84 6.39 -15.59
C ALA A 145 11.44 7.39 -14.59
N ARG A 146 11.24 7.17 -13.30
CA ARG A 146 11.80 7.97 -12.20
C ARG A 146 13.08 7.37 -11.61
N GLY A 147 13.61 6.30 -12.19
CA GLY A 147 14.81 5.61 -11.73
C GLY A 147 14.63 4.89 -10.38
N VAL A 148 13.38 4.62 -9.96
CA VAL A 148 13.09 3.95 -8.68
C VAL A 148 13.52 2.50 -8.72
N THR A 149 14.20 2.06 -7.67
CA THR A 149 14.64 0.67 -7.42
C THR A 149 14.22 0.14 -6.06
N SER A 150 13.77 1.04 -5.18
CA SER A 150 13.37 0.69 -3.81
C SER A 150 11.99 1.27 -3.51
N LEU A 151 11.17 0.51 -2.77
CA LEU A 151 9.83 0.90 -2.37
C LEU A 151 9.70 0.86 -0.85
N VAL A 152 9.19 1.94 -0.28
CA VAL A 152 8.63 1.97 1.07
C VAL A 152 7.12 1.83 0.92
N VAL A 153 6.55 0.75 1.45
CA VAL A 153 5.14 0.37 1.22
C VAL A 153 4.33 0.56 2.49
N THR A 154 3.20 1.24 2.34
CA THR A 154 2.23 1.55 3.40
C THR A 154 0.80 1.29 2.93
N GLY A 155 -0.18 1.37 3.82
CA GLY A 155 -1.61 1.35 3.47
C GLY A 155 -2.36 0.10 3.90
N THR A 156 -3.43 -0.23 3.16
CA THR A 156 -4.40 -1.28 3.53
C THR A 156 -4.83 -2.11 2.31
N MET A 157 -5.25 -3.36 2.45
CA MET A 157 -5.12 -4.25 3.61
C MET A 157 -3.78 -4.97 3.55
N THR A 158 -3.13 -5.10 4.70
CA THR A 158 -1.78 -5.67 4.79
C THR A 158 -1.66 -7.04 4.14
N ASP A 159 -2.63 -7.93 4.38
CA ASP A 159 -2.67 -9.32 3.90
C ASP A 159 -3.21 -9.48 2.48
N ILE A 160 -3.79 -8.45 1.91
CA ILE A 160 -4.41 -8.50 0.58
C ILE A 160 -3.67 -7.55 -0.38
N CYS A 161 -4.09 -6.30 -0.47
CA CYS A 161 -3.56 -5.37 -1.47
C CYS A 161 -2.09 -5.02 -1.24
N VAL A 162 -1.68 -4.84 0.02
CA VAL A 162 -0.27 -4.58 0.36
C VAL A 162 0.58 -5.81 0.04
N LEU A 163 0.21 -7.00 0.53
CA LEU A 163 0.97 -8.23 0.27
C LEU A 163 1.02 -8.56 -1.23
N ALA A 164 -0.11 -8.48 -1.95
CA ALA A 164 -0.13 -8.73 -3.39
C ALA A 164 0.81 -7.78 -4.14
N THR A 165 0.80 -6.49 -3.77
CA THR A 165 1.69 -5.47 -4.35
C THR A 165 3.16 -5.71 -3.98
N VAL A 166 3.44 -6.14 -2.76
CA VAL A 166 4.79 -6.55 -2.31
C VAL A 166 5.31 -7.70 -3.17
N VAL A 167 4.50 -8.74 -3.39
CA VAL A 167 4.86 -9.87 -4.27
C VAL A 167 5.07 -9.40 -5.71
N GLY A 168 4.18 -8.54 -6.22
CA GLY A 168 4.30 -7.94 -7.55
C GLY A 168 5.57 -7.11 -7.73
N ALA A 169 5.95 -6.34 -6.70
CA ALA A 169 7.18 -5.56 -6.67
C ALA A 169 8.42 -6.46 -6.60
N PHE A 170 8.39 -7.49 -5.76
CA PHE A 170 9.49 -8.46 -5.62
C PHE A 170 9.80 -9.16 -6.95
N ASN A 171 8.76 -9.62 -7.65
CA ASN A 171 8.90 -10.27 -8.96
C ASN A 171 9.42 -9.33 -10.06
N ARG A 172 9.47 -8.01 -9.79
CA ARG A 172 10.03 -6.96 -10.66
C ARG A 172 11.36 -6.42 -10.15
N GLU A 173 11.97 -7.10 -9.19
CA GLU A 173 13.29 -6.76 -8.66
C GLU A 173 13.36 -5.41 -7.91
N TYR A 174 12.25 -4.96 -7.32
CA TYR A 174 12.29 -3.84 -6.38
C TYR A 174 12.77 -4.30 -5.00
N ARG A 175 13.63 -3.49 -4.35
CA ARG A 175 13.90 -3.64 -2.92
C ARG A 175 12.71 -3.12 -2.13
N ILE A 176 12.22 -3.90 -1.19
CA ILE A 176 10.96 -3.62 -0.51
C ILE A 176 11.20 -3.41 0.97
N THR A 177 10.61 -2.36 1.51
CA THR A 177 10.48 -2.13 2.95
C THR A 177 9.02 -1.84 3.26
N VAL A 178 8.37 -2.69 4.03
CA VAL A 178 7.01 -2.47 4.53
C VAL A 178 7.08 -1.78 5.88
N VAL A 179 6.24 -0.79 6.09
CA VAL A 179 6.19 -0.02 7.34
C VAL A 179 5.09 -0.57 8.23
N GLU A 180 5.48 -1.25 9.32
CA GLU A 180 4.55 -2.05 10.13
C GLU A 180 3.47 -1.23 10.86
N ASP A 181 3.80 -0.03 11.32
CA ASP A 181 2.89 0.92 11.97
C ASP A 181 2.20 1.88 10.99
N ALA A 182 2.41 1.66 9.69
CA ALA A 182 1.75 2.36 8.59
C ALA A 182 1.03 1.40 7.64
N THR A 183 0.78 0.15 8.08
CA THR A 183 -0.07 -0.82 7.39
C THR A 183 -1.13 -1.38 8.33
N ALA A 184 -2.32 -1.70 7.81
CA ALA A 184 -3.44 -2.19 8.61
C ALA A 184 -4.25 -3.25 7.89
N THR A 185 -4.84 -4.16 8.66
CA THR A 185 -5.85 -5.13 8.23
C THR A 185 -6.91 -5.35 9.32
N LEU A 186 -7.84 -6.29 9.11
CA LEU A 186 -8.98 -6.52 9.99
C LEU A 186 -8.64 -7.26 11.29
N SER A 187 -7.51 -7.99 11.33
CA SER A 187 -7.14 -8.81 12.50
C SER A 187 -5.66 -8.60 12.86
N PRO A 188 -5.36 -8.38 14.16
CA PRO A 188 -3.97 -8.30 14.64
C PRO A 188 -3.17 -9.59 14.38
N GLU A 189 -3.81 -10.75 14.38
CA GLU A 189 -3.18 -12.04 14.11
C GLU A 189 -2.76 -12.13 12.65
N ILE A 190 -3.65 -11.76 11.72
CA ILE A 190 -3.38 -11.72 10.29
C ILE A 190 -2.30 -10.68 10.01
N GLN A 191 -2.36 -9.50 10.64
CA GLN A 191 -1.33 -8.46 10.54
C GLN A 191 0.05 -9.03 10.84
N ARG A 192 0.24 -9.64 12.01
CA ARG A 192 1.52 -10.22 12.42
C ARG A 192 1.99 -11.31 11.46
N ALA A 193 1.12 -12.27 11.13
CA ALA A 193 1.45 -13.36 10.24
C ALA A 193 1.90 -12.86 8.85
N THR A 194 1.22 -11.85 8.31
CA THR A 194 1.57 -11.27 7.01
C THR A 194 2.91 -10.55 7.05
N LEU A 195 3.16 -9.74 8.08
CA LEU A 195 4.45 -9.07 8.23
C LEU A 195 5.60 -10.06 8.41
N ASP A 196 5.38 -11.19 9.08
CA ASP A 196 6.37 -12.27 9.20
C ASP A 196 6.64 -12.96 7.86
N ILE A 197 5.63 -13.13 7.01
CA ILE A 197 5.81 -13.61 5.62
C ILE A 197 6.69 -12.65 4.84
N VAL A 198 6.43 -11.33 4.94
CA VAL A 198 7.23 -10.30 4.27
C VAL A 198 8.69 -10.35 4.75
N ARG A 199 8.93 -10.38 6.06
CA ARG A 199 10.29 -10.48 6.66
C ARG A 199 11.03 -11.71 6.18
N ARG A 200 10.33 -12.81 6.05
CA ARG A 200 10.93 -14.08 5.66
C ARG A 200 11.32 -14.16 4.19
N ALA A 201 10.53 -13.53 3.29
CA ALA A 201 10.61 -13.86 1.88
C ALA A 201 10.77 -12.66 0.92
N TYR A 202 10.28 -11.48 1.26
CA TYR A 202 10.11 -10.42 0.27
C TYR A 202 10.84 -9.12 0.55
N GLY A 203 10.97 -8.75 1.83
CA GLY A 203 11.49 -7.42 2.14
C GLY A 203 11.77 -7.19 3.62
N ARG A 204 12.17 -5.98 3.92
CA ARG A 204 12.31 -5.52 5.30
C ARG A 204 10.95 -5.10 5.86
N VAL A 205 10.81 -5.21 7.18
CA VAL A 205 9.67 -4.66 7.92
C VAL A 205 10.23 -3.81 9.06
N VAL A 206 9.91 -2.52 9.03
CA VAL A 206 10.46 -1.52 9.95
C VAL A 206 9.38 -0.57 10.42
N SER A 207 9.67 0.28 11.41
CA SER A 207 8.75 1.32 11.86
C SER A 207 8.78 2.56 10.97
N SER A 208 7.71 3.36 11.00
CA SER A 208 7.66 4.67 10.33
C SER A 208 8.77 5.60 10.83
N LYS A 209 9.07 5.55 12.14
CA LYS A 209 10.17 6.33 12.73
C LYS A 209 11.52 6.00 12.08
N GLU A 210 11.82 4.73 11.86
CA GLU A 210 13.09 4.33 11.22
C GLU A 210 13.21 4.90 9.80
N ILE A 211 12.11 4.89 9.03
CA ILE A 211 12.08 5.48 7.68
C ILE A 211 12.23 6.99 7.73
N VAL A 212 11.49 7.67 8.61
CA VAL A 212 11.60 9.13 8.78
C VAL A 212 13.01 9.54 9.14
N ASP A 213 13.65 8.85 10.09
CA ASP A 213 15.03 9.13 10.51
C ASP A 213 16.02 8.87 9.35
N THR A 214 15.87 7.75 8.64
CA THR A 214 16.75 7.37 7.53
C THR A 214 16.63 8.33 6.34
N VAL A 215 15.42 8.61 5.90
CA VAL A 215 15.15 9.52 4.76
C VAL A 215 15.42 10.97 5.15
N GLY A 216 15.09 11.35 6.39
CA GLY A 216 15.32 12.69 6.90
C GLY A 216 16.80 13.09 6.97
N GLN A 217 17.70 12.13 7.14
CA GLN A 217 19.15 12.38 7.12
C GLN A 217 19.75 12.41 5.72
N TRP A 218 19.05 11.93 4.73
CA TRP A 218 19.52 11.92 3.35
C TRP A 218 19.59 13.34 2.79
N ARG A 219 20.72 13.65 2.16
CA ARG A 219 20.93 14.92 1.44
C ARG A 219 20.98 14.61 -0.05
N THR A 220 20.22 15.35 -0.82
CA THR A 220 20.33 15.30 -2.29
C THR A 220 21.77 15.62 -2.68
N PRO A 221 22.43 14.77 -3.50
CA PRO A 221 23.78 15.02 -3.99
C PRO A 221 23.86 16.27 -4.86
#